data_1e277d2eb7a38ab40dc5c285ac7b12fe
#
_entry.id   1e277d2eb7a38ab40dc5c285ac7b12fe
#
_cell.length_a   1.000
_cell.length_b   1.000
_cell.length_c   1.000
_cell.angle_alpha   90.00
_cell.angle_beta   90.00
_cell.angle_gamma   90.00
#
_symmetry.space_group_name_H-M   'P 1'
#
loop_
_entity.id
_entity.type
_entity.pdbx_description
1 polymer ?
#
loop_
_entity_poly.entity_id
_entity_poly.type
_entity_poly.pdbx_seq_one_letter_code
_entity_poly.pdbx_strand_id
1 'polypeptide(L)'
;IFFVLCGVAISASFNTLLLLFLGIEIMSIPLYILTGSDKRNLKSNEASLKYFLMGAFSTGIMLMGIALIYGGNSPGSFYIDSIELGNGKLPVMIGAGLVLLMFAMSFKVSAAPFHFWTPDVYDGAPTVFTSFMATIVKIAGFIAFIRLFRYSFGNMQQQWQMLIVII
;
A
#
# COMPACT_ATOMS: atom_id res chain seq x y z
N ILE A 1 2.20 14.52 -12.05
CA ILE A 1 0.82 14.48 -11.50
C ILE A 1 -0.04 13.49 -12.31
N PHE A 2 -0.09 13.54 -13.65
CA PHE A 2 -0.94 12.62 -14.44
C PHE A 2 -0.66 11.15 -14.15
N PHE A 3 0.61 10.73 -14.07
CA PHE A 3 0.96 9.35 -13.68
C PHE A 3 0.43 8.98 -12.29
N VAL A 4 0.47 9.93 -11.34
CA VAL A 4 -0.11 9.70 -10.00
C VAL A 4 -1.61 9.42 -10.10
N LEU A 5 -2.34 10.22 -10.89
CA LEU A 5 -3.78 10.03 -11.10
C LEU A 5 -4.10 8.68 -11.79
N CYS A 6 -3.28 8.27 -12.76
CA CYS A 6 -3.40 6.92 -13.34
C CYS A 6 -3.20 5.83 -12.29
N GLY A 7 -2.19 5.95 -11.43
CA GLY A 7 -1.95 5.03 -10.32
C GLY A 7 -3.12 4.99 -9.32
N VAL A 8 -3.70 6.16 -9.01
CA VAL A 8 -4.93 6.27 -8.19
C VAL A 8 -6.08 5.49 -8.80
N ALA A 9 -6.35 5.69 -10.11
CA ALA A 9 -7.43 4.99 -10.80
C ALA A 9 -7.23 3.47 -10.81
N ILE A 10 -6.02 3.01 -11.09
CA ILE A 10 -5.67 1.58 -11.09
C ILE A 10 -5.80 0.99 -9.67
N SER A 11 -5.26 1.67 -8.65
CA SER A 11 -5.33 1.21 -7.26
C SER A 11 -6.74 1.23 -6.68
N ALA A 12 -7.66 2.03 -7.23
CA ALA A 12 -9.06 2.04 -6.84
C ALA A 12 -9.91 0.97 -7.54
N SER A 13 -9.48 0.49 -8.72
CA SER A 13 -10.27 -0.42 -9.58
C SER A 13 -9.64 -1.81 -9.79
N PHE A 14 -8.59 -2.15 -9.04
CA PHE A 14 -7.87 -3.42 -9.23
C PHE A 14 -8.76 -4.66 -9.04
N ASN A 15 -8.52 -5.69 -9.86
CA ASN A 15 -9.13 -7.02 -9.75
C ASN A 15 -8.10 -8.11 -9.42
N THR A 16 -6.82 -7.76 -9.48
CA THR A 16 -5.72 -8.67 -9.11
C THR A 16 -4.78 -7.99 -8.14
N LEU A 17 -4.13 -8.78 -7.28
CA LEU A 17 -3.12 -8.27 -6.34
C LEU A 17 -1.93 -7.63 -7.07
N LEU A 18 -1.60 -8.10 -8.29
CA LEU A 18 -0.57 -7.47 -9.11
C LEU A 18 -0.97 -6.08 -9.61
N LEU A 19 -2.24 -5.88 -10.01
CA LEU A 19 -2.73 -4.55 -10.41
C LEU A 19 -2.75 -3.60 -9.21
N LEU A 20 -3.09 -4.07 -8.01
CA LEU A 20 -2.96 -3.27 -6.79
C LEU A 20 -1.51 -2.81 -6.59
N PHE A 21 -0.55 -3.73 -6.66
CA PHE A 21 0.87 -3.41 -6.54
C PHE A 21 1.31 -2.39 -7.61
N LEU A 22 1.00 -2.63 -8.88
CA LEU A 22 1.35 -1.71 -9.97
C LEU A 22 0.70 -0.33 -9.80
N GLY A 23 -0.57 -0.28 -9.40
CA GLY A 23 -1.26 0.99 -9.13
C GLY A 23 -0.58 1.81 -8.05
N ILE A 24 -0.17 1.16 -6.95
CA ILE A 24 0.55 1.79 -5.86
C ILE A 24 1.95 2.26 -6.32
N GLU A 25 2.68 1.50 -7.12
CA GLU A 25 3.99 1.90 -7.64
C GLU A 25 3.88 3.07 -8.62
N ILE A 26 2.95 3.01 -9.59
CA ILE A 26 2.70 4.09 -10.54
C ILE A 26 2.31 5.40 -9.83
N MET A 27 1.59 5.30 -8.70
CA MET A 27 1.25 6.46 -7.88
C MET A 27 2.46 6.97 -7.09
N SER A 28 3.29 6.09 -6.54
CA SER A 28 4.32 6.43 -5.55
C SER A 28 5.60 6.97 -6.16
N ILE A 29 6.09 6.37 -7.26
CA ILE A 29 7.37 6.73 -7.88
C ILE A 29 7.41 8.22 -8.30
N PRO A 30 6.38 8.76 -8.99
CA PRO A 30 6.36 10.18 -9.30
C PRO A 30 6.31 11.08 -8.06
N LEU A 31 5.69 10.63 -6.97
CA LEU A 31 5.63 11.39 -5.73
C LEU A 31 7.00 11.48 -5.04
N TYR A 32 7.83 10.44 -5.12
CA TYR A 32 9.21 10.50 -4.62
C TYR A 32 10.00 11.61 -5.32
N ILE A 33 9.82 11.75 -6.64
CA ILE A 33 10.47 12.78 -7.44
C ILE A 33 9.90 14.18 -7.12
N LEU A 34 8.58 14.30 -7.01
CA LEU A 34 7.89 15.56 -6.74
C LEU A 34 8.22 16.10 -5.35
N THR A 35 8.38 15.23 -4.36
CA THR A 35 8.82 15.60 -2.99
C THR A 35 10.19 16.29 -3.02
N GLY A 36 11.12 15.84 -3.88
CA GLY A 36 12.45 16.43 -4.07
C GLY A 36 12.53 17.47 -5.19
N SER A 37 11.43 18.08 -5.60
CA SER A 37 11.40 19.02 -6.73
C SER A 37 12.13 20.35 -6.46
N ASP A 38 12.22 20.78 -5.21
CA ASP A 38 13.04 21.92 -4.83
C ASP A 38 14.49 21.48 -4.54
N LYS A 39 15.28 21.37 -5.61
CA LYS A 39 16.66 20.89 -5.57
C LYS A 39 17.61 21.74 -4.71
N ARG A 40 17.28 23.01 -4.45
CA ARG A 40 18.11 23.91 -3.66
C ARG A 40 17.82 23.78 -2.16
N ASN A 41 16.70 23.17 -1.80
CA ASN A 41 16.29 22.97 -0.41
C ASN A 41 16.78 21.59 0.07
N LEU A 42 17.71 21.59 1.02
CA LEU A 42 18.24 20.34 1.60
C LEU A 42 17.15 19.49 2.27
N LYS A 43 16.15 20.13 2.90
CA LYS A 43 15.01 19.41 3.49
C LYS A 43 14.18 18.68 2.45
N SER A 44 13.96 19.28 1.27
CA SER A 44 13.22 18.65 0.17
C SER A 44 13.96 17.43 -0.38
N ASN A 45 15.28 17.53 -0.53
CA ASN A 45 16.11 16.41 -0.97
C ASN A 45 16.15 15.27 0.05
N GLU A 46 16.28 15.60 1.35
CA GLU A 46 16.24 14.62 2.44
C GLU A 46 14.87 13.93 2.52
N ALA A 47 13.78 14.69 2.45
CA ALA A 47 12.41 14.17 2.45
C ALA A 47 12.16 13.22 1.30
N SER A 48 12.63 13.56 0.09
CA SER A 48 12.53 12.71 -1.10
C SER A 48 13.27 11.39 -0.91
N LEU A 49 14.51 11.43 -0.40
CA LEU A 49 15.30 10.23 -0.16
C LEU A 49 14.66 9.33 0.91
N LYS A 50 14.22 9.91 2.04
CA LYS A 50 13.52 9.19 3.10
C LYS A 50 12.25 8.54 2.56
N TYR A 51 11.44 9.29 1.82
CA TYR A 51 10.20 8.80 1.25
C TYR A 51 10.42 7.64 0.27
N PHE A 52 11.42 7.77 -0.61
CA PHE A 52 11.81 6.72 -1.54
C PHE A 52 12.26 5.45 -0.82
N LEU A 53 13.23 5.55 0.10
CA LEU A 53 13.79 4.37 0.79
C LEU A 53 12.72 3.63 1.62
N MET A 54 11.94 4.38 2.42
CA MET A 54 10.89 3.77 3.24
C MET A 54 9.72 3.25 2.40
N GLY A 55 9.37 3.97 1.33
CA GLY A 55 8.35 3.54 0.40
C GLY A 55 8.73 2.27 -0.35
N ALA A 56 9.96 2.19 -0.88
CA ALA A 56 10.48 1.00 -1.56
C ALA A 56 10.54 -0.22 -0.62
N PHE A 57 10.92 -0.02 0.64
CA PHE A 57 10.88 -1.08 1.65
C PHE A 57 9.44 -1.58 1.88
N SER A 58 8.48 -0.68 2.04
CA SER A 58 7.07 -1.03 2.22
C SER A 58 6.49 -1.79 1.02
N THR A 59 6.81 -1.37 -0.21
CA THR A 59 6.36 -2.06 -1.43
C THR A 59 7.05 -3.41 -1.64
N GLY A 60 8.29 -3.57 -1.17
CA GLY A 60 8.97 -4.86 -1.11
C GLY A 60 8.24 -5.85 -0.18
N ILE A 61 7.81 -5.38 1.01
CA ILE A 61 6.98 -6.17 1.94
C ILE A 61 5.64 -6.53 1.29
N MET A 62 5.01 -5.59 0.58
CA MET A 62 3.77 -5.84 -0.14
C MET A 62 3.94 -6.94 -1.19
N LEU A 63 4.98 -6.88 -2.00
CA LEU A 63 5.27 -7.88 -3.02
C LEU A 63 5.50 -9.27 -2.40
N MET A 64 6.23 -9.33 -1.29
CA MET A 64 6.41 -10.59 -0.53
C MET A 64 5.09 -11.12 -0.03
N GLY A 65 4.20 -10.26 0.49
CA GLY A 65 2.85 -10.65 0.92
C GLY A 65 2.03 -11.24 -0.23
N ILE A 66 2.06 -10.62 -1.41
CA ILE A 66 1.39 -11.11 -2.62
C ILE A 66 1.96 -12.47 -3.04
N ALA A 67 3.27 -12.63 -3.02
CA ALA A 67 3.93 -13.90 -3.38
C ALA A 67 3.51 -15.05 -2.44
N LEU A 68 3.41 -14.78 -1.12
CA LEU A 68 2.95 -15.78 -0.15
C LEU A 68 1.49 -16.16 -0.36
N ILE A 69 0.62 -15.20 -0.66
CA ILE A 69 -0.79 -15.48 -0.97
C ILE A 69 -0.89 -16.31 -2.25
N TYR A 70 -0.15 -15.95 -3.29
CA TYR A 70 -0.11 -16.72 -4.53
C TYR A 70 0.35 -18.15 -4.30
N GLY A 71 1.44 -18.34 -3.54
CA GLY A 71 1.96 -19.68 -3.24
C GLY A 71 1.09 -20.51 -2.29
N GLY A 72 0.30 -19.86 -1.43
CA GLY A 72 -0.64 -20.52 -0.51
C GLY A 72 -1.99 -20.86 -1.14
N ASN A 73 -2.33 -20.26 -2.27
CA ASN A 73 -3.57 -20.48 -3.01
C ASN A 73 -3.37 -21.56 -4.08
N SER A 74 -4.18 -22.60 -4.09
CA SER A 74 -4.05 -23.72 -5.03
C SER A 74 -5.33 -23.89 -5.87
N PRO A 75 -5.26 -23.74 -7.23
CA PRO A 75 -4.09 -23.34 -8.02
C PRO A 75 -3.72 -21.88 -7.78
N GLY A 76 -2.42 -21.54 -7.87
CA GLY A 76 -1.92 -20.19 -7.67
C GLY A 76 -2.65 -19.17 -8.54
N SER A 77 -3.21 -18.13 -7.92
CA SER A 77 -3.95 -17.08 -8.61
C SER A 77 -3.70 -15.72 -7.95
N PHE A 78 -3.63 -14.69 -8.79
CA PHE A 78 -3.54 -13.30 -8.34
C PHE A 78 -4.91 -12.61 -8.28
N TYR A 79 -5.97 -13.27 -8.78
CA TYR A 79 -7.32 -12.71 -8.73
C TYR A 79 -7.85 -12.70 -7.30
N ILE A 80 -8.42 -11.54 -6.91
CA ILE A 80 -8.95 -11.33 -5.56
C ILE A 80 -10.12 -12.26 -5.22
N ASP A 81 -10.90 -12.66 -6.23
CA ASP A 81 -12.08 -13.52 -6.06
C ASP A 81 -11.73 -15.01 -5.94
N SER A 82 -10.48 -15.39 -6.24
CA SER A 82 -10.03 -16.78 -6.23
C SER A 82 -9.29 -17.19 -4.96
N ILE A 83 -9.22 -16.31 -3.97
CA ILE A 83 -8.56 -16.60 -2.69
C ILE A 83 -9.54 -17.38 -1.81
N GLU A 84 -9.40 -18.70 -1.77
CA GLU A 84 -10.26 -19.58 -1.01
C GLU A 84 -9.65 -20.04 0.31
N LEU A 85 -10.50 -20.13 1.33
CA LEU A 85 -10.15 -20.81 2.58
C LEU A 85 -10.29 -22.33 2.40
N GLY A 86 -9.17 -23.04 2.26
CA GLY A 86 -9.19 -24.51 2.25
C GLY A 86 -9.74 -25.07 3.58
N ASN A 87 -10.78 -25.89 3.51
CA ASN A 87 -11.36 -26.63 4.67
C ASN A 87 -11.65 -25.78 5.93
N GLY A 88 -11.97 -24.49 5.79
CA GLY A 88 -12.30 -23.60 6.91
C GLY A 88 -11.11 -23.19 7.79
N LYS A 89 -9.89 -23.59 7.45
CA LYS A 89 -8.66 -23.18 8.14
C LYS A 89 -7.83 -22.30 7.21
N LEU A 90 -7.34 -21.19 7.75
CA LEU A 90 -6.45 -20.28 7.02
C LEU A 90 -5.07 -20.96 6.81
N PRO A 91 -4.63 -21.21 5.56
CA PRO A 91 -3.28 -21.67 5.33
C PRO A 91 -2.26 -20.67 5.88
N VAL A 92 -1.22 -21.16 6.52
CA VAL A 92 -0.20 -20.31 7.18
C VAL A 92 0.41 -19.30 6.21
N MET A 93 0.66 -19.71 4.96
CA MET A 93 1.21 -18.83 3.92
C MET A 93 0.27 -17.68 3.58
N ILE A 94 -1.02 -17.94 3.41
CA ILE A 94 -2.03 -16.91 3.14
C ILE A 94 -2.16 -15.96 4.34
N GLY A 95 -2.15 -16.50 5.57
CA GLY A 95 -2.19 -15.72 6.79
C GLY A 95 -0.98 -14.78 6.93
N ALA A 96 0.22 -15.30 6.71
CA ALA A 96 1.44 -14.49 6.70
C ALA A 96 1.42 -13.43 5.60
N GLY A 97 0.98 -13.78 4.40
CA GLY A 97 0.83 -12.84 3.28
C GLY A 97 -0.18 -11.72 3.59
N LEU A 98 -1.29 -12.06 4.24
CA LEU A 98 -2.30 -11.08 4.68
C LEU A 98 -1.72 -10.08 5.70
N VAL A 99 -0.96 -10.54 6.68
CA VAL A 99 -0.30 -9.67 7.66
C VAL A 99 0.69 -8.72 6.97
N LEU A 100 1.49 -9.21 6.02
CA LEU A 100 2.42 -8.37 5.26
C LEU A 100 1.70 -7.33 4.39
N LEU A 101 0.58 -7.70 3.76
CA LEU A 101 -0.26 -6.75 3.02
C LEU A 101 -0.86 -5.69 3.94
N MET A 102 -1.35 -6.07 5.12
CA MET A 102 -1.84 -5.11 6.11
C MET A 102 -0.75 -4.12 6.52
N PHE A 103 0.46 -4.61 6.81
CA PHE A 103 1.61 -3.76 7.12
C PHE A 103 1.86 -2.74 6.00
N ALA A 104 2.00 -3.21 4.76
CA ALA A 104 2.30 -2.35 3.62
C ALA A 104 1.19 -1.32 3.35
N MET A 105 -0.08 -1.73 3.44
CA MET A 105 -1.21 -0.82 3.24
C MET A 105 -1.34 0.19 4.38
N SER A 106 -1.09 -0.21 5.63
CA SER A 106 -1.08 0.69 6.80
C SER A 106 0.02 1.73 6.67
N PHE A 107 1.20 1.36 6.17
CA PHE A 107 2.27 2.30 5.83
C PHE A 107 1.80 3.33 4.79
N LYS A 108 1.12 2.90 3.73
CA LYS A 108 0.63 3.81 2.66
C LYS A 108 -0.41 4.81 3.14
N VAL A 109 -1.32 4.42 4.02
CA VAL A 109 -2.30 5.33 4.62
C VAL A 109 -1.76 6.11 5.82
N SER A 110 -0.54 5.80 6.27
CA SER A 110 0.10 6.37 7.46
C SER A 110 -0.68 6.08 8.75
N ALA A 111 -1.21 4.86 8.88
CA ALA A 111 -1.79 4.41 10.13
C ALA A 111 -0.70 4.18 11.19
N ALA A 112 -1.01 4.42 12.46
CA ALA A 112 -0.09 4.13 13.55
C ALA A 112 0.10 2.59 13.67
N PRO A 113 1.30 2.08 13.96
CA PRO A 113 2.57 2.77 14.20
C PRO A 113 3.38 3.08 12.92
N PHE A 114 2.88 2.80 11.72
CA PHE A 114 3.60 2.87 10.44
C PHE A 114 3.64 4.28 9.82
N HIS A 115 3.32 5.32 10.60
CA HIS A 115 3.27 6.72 10.16
C HIS A 115 4.59 7.49 10.32
N PHE A 116 5.65 6.86 10.81
CA PHE A 116 6.92 7.51 11.19
C PHE A 116 7.61 8.27 10.04
N TRP A 117 7.31 7.93 8.78
CA TRP A 117 7.83 8.63 7.61
C TRP A 117 7.11 9.94 7.30
N THR A 118 5.85 10.06 7.71
CA THR A 118 4.95 11.14 7.29
C THR A 118 5.36 12.52 7.78
N PRO A 119 5.75 12.72 9.06
CA PRO A 119 6.14 14.05 9.55
C PRO A 119 7.33 14.63 8.77
N ASP A 120 8.40 13.85 8.61
CA ASP A 120 9.63 14.29 7.92
C ASP A 120 9.38 14.60 6.44
N VAL A 121 8.61 13.74 5.77
CA VAL A 121 8.30 13.91 4.36
C VAL A 121 7.39 15.11 4.13
N TYR A 122 6.41 15.33 5.00
CA TYR A 122 5.46 16.44 4.85
C TYR A 122 6.07 17.80 5.21
N ASP A 123 7.03 17.85 6.17
CA ASP A 123 7.77 19.07 6.48
C ASP A 123 8.74 19.45 5.36
N GLY A 124 9.41 18.48 4.76
CA GLY A 124 10.44 18.74 3.76
C GLY A 124 9.91 18.92 2.32
N ALA A 125 8.75 18.37 1.99
CA ALA A 125 8.17 18.49 0.65
C ALA A 125 7.60 19.89 0.38
N PRO A 126 7.61 20.36 -0.88
CA PRO A 126 6.90 21.59 -1.24
C PRO A 126 5.41 21.48 -0.91
N THR A 127 4.83 22.52 -0.30
CA THR A 127 3.47 22.55 0.26
C THR A 127 2.39 22.04 -0.71
N VAL A 128 2.52 22.34 -2.00
CA VAL A 128 1.57 21.88 -3.04
C VAL A 128 1.55 20.36 -3.12
N PHE A 129 2.72 19.71 -3.09
CA PHE A 129 2.81 18.25 -3.16
C PHE A 129 2.44 17.59 -1.84
N THR A 130 2.76 18.22 -0.70
CA THR A 130 2.28 17.79 0.62
C THR A 130 0.75 17.76 0.67
N SER A 131 0.10 18.82 0.21
CA SER A 131 -1.36 18.90 0.16
C SER A 131 -1.96 17.81 -0.73
N PHE A 132 -1.35 17.55 -1.90
CA PHE A 132 -1.77 16.49 -2.81
C PHE A 132 -1.61 15.08 -2.19
N MET A 133 -0.47 14.82 -1.54
CA MET A 133 -0.21 13.56 -0.84
C MET A 133 -1.16 13.35 0.34
N ALA A 134 -1.47 14.41 1.11
CA ALA A 134 -2.34 14.33 2.27
C ALA A 134 -3.82 14.13 1.92
N THR A 135 -4.23 14.44 0.71
CA THR A 135 -5.63 14.34 0.25
C THR A 135 -5.81 13.18 -0.73
N ILE A 136 -5.51 13.36 -2.01
CA ILE A 136 -5.84 12.43 -3.10
C ILE A 136 -5.18 11.08 -2.89
N VAL A 137 -3.90 11.06 -2.51
CA VAL A 137 -3.15 9.82 -2.31
C VAL A 137 -3.66 9.03 -1.10
N LYS A 138 -4.05 9.72 -0.03
CA LYS A 138 -4.64 9.07 1.14
C LYS A 138 -6.01 8.48 0.83
N ILE A 139 -6.87 9.22 0.14
CA ILE A 139 -8.17 8.72 -0.31
C ILE A 139 -8.01 7.46 -1.17
N ALA A 140 -7.09 7.48 -2.14
CA ALA A 140 -6.78 6.32 -2.98
C ALA A 140 -6.30 5.11 -2.14
N GLY A 141 -5.40 5.35 -1.18
CA GLY A 141 -4.91 4.33 -0.26
C GLY A 141 -6.03 3.71 0.58
N PHE A 142 -6.94 4.52 1.13
CA PHE A 142 -8.09 4.01 1.88
C PHE A 142 -9.08 3.24 1.01
N ILE A 143 -9.37 3.71 -0.22
CA ILE A 143 -10.24 2.98 -1.16
C ILE A 143 -9.63 1.61 -1.46
N ALA A 144 -8.33 1.57 -1.78
CA ALA A 144 -7.63 0.32 -2.04
C ALA A 144 -7.62 -0.61 -0.81
N PHE A 145 -7.42 -0.06 0.38
CA PHE A 145 -7.45 -0.80 1.64
C PHE A 145 -8.84 -1.44 1.88
N ILE A 146 -9.90 -0.64 1.80
CA ILE A 146 -11.28 -1.13 1.99
C ILE A 146 -11.61 -2.19 0.93
N ARG A 147 -11.25 -1.95 -0.33
CA ARG A 147 -11.49 -2.89 -1.41
C ARG A 147 -10.76 -4.21 -1.18
N LEU A 148 -9.49 -4.17 -0.79
CA LEU A 148 -8.70 -5.35 -0.49
C LEU A 148 -9.33 -6.19 0.63
N PHE A 149 -9.60 -5.58 1.79
CA PHE A 149 -10.06 -6.33 2.96
C PHE A 149 -11.54 -6.72 2.87
N ARG A 150 -12.40 -5.88 2.30
CA ARG A 150 -13.82 -6.19 2.19
C ARG A 150 -14.14 -7.19 1.10
N TYR A 151 -13.50 -7.08 -0.08
CA TYR A 151 -13.82 -7.95 -1.22
C TYR A 151 -12.91 -9.17 -1.30
N SER A 152 -11.60 -9.02 -1.14
CA SER A 152 -10.67 -10.15 -1.28
C SER A 152 -10.64 -11.05 -0.03
N PHE A 153 -10.69 -10.44 1.14
CA PHE A 153 -10.57 -11.14 2.42
C PHE A 153 -11.85 -11.08 3.26
N GLY A 154 -13.01 -10.81 2.65
CA GLY A 154 -14.30 -10.73 3.36
C GLY A 154 -14.63 -12.02 4.13
N ASN A 155 -14.32 -13.18 3.56
CA ASN A 155 -14.51 -14.49 4.20
C ASN A 155 -13.57 -14.73 5.39
N MET A 156 -12.53 -13.89 5.57
CA MET A 156 -11.53 -13.97 6.64
C MET A 156 -11.70 -12.83 7.65
N GLN A 157 -12.88 -12.24 7.76
CA GLN A 157 -13.12 -11.05 8.58
C GLN A 157 -12.68 -11.22 10.04
N GLN A 158 -12.93 -12.37 10.64
CA GLN A 158 -12.55 -12.64 12.05
C GLN A 158 -11.04 -12.60 12.29
N GLN A 159 -10.23 -12.98 11.28
CA GLN A 159 -8.78 -13.03 11.39
C GLN A 159 -8.15 -11.64 11.26
N TRP A 160 -8.57 -10.83 10.28
CA TRP A 160 -7.96 -9.54 10.07
C TRP A 160 -8.59 -8.39 10.86
N GLN A 161 -9.83 -8.54 11.32
CA GLN A 161 -10.51 -7.50 12.10
C GLN A 161 -9.76 -7.17 13.40
N MET A 162 -9.25 -8.18 14.11
CA MET A 162 -8.46 -7.96 15.32
C MET A 162 -7.18 -7.18 15.03
N LEU A 163 -6.52 -7.44 13.91
CA LEU A 163 -5.32 -6.73 13.50
C LEU A 163 -5.61 -5.26 13.16
N ILE A 164 -6.73 -4.97 12.48
CA ILE A 164 -7.14 -3.58 12.18
C ILE A 164 -7.46 -2.79 13.45
N VAL A 165 -8.02 -3.42 14.47
CA VAL A 165 -8.31 -2.74 15.76
C VAL A 165 -7.03 -2.34 16.50
N ILE A 166 -5.93 -3.06 16.27
CA ILE A 166 -4.62 -2.78 16.87
C ILE A 166 -3.87 -1.66 16.13
N ILE A 167 -4.10 -1.52 14.82
CA ILE A 167 -3.49 -0.51 13.95
C ILE A 167 -4.36 0.76 13.93
#